data_3dc315b139585afcb1f12854d27efcf6
#
_entry.id   3dc315b139585afcb1f12854d27efcf6
#
_cell.length_a   1.000
_cell.length_b   1.000
_cell.length_c   1.000
_cell.angle_alpha   90.00
_cell.angle_beta   90.00
_cell.angle_gamma   90.00
#
_symmetry.space_group_name_H-M   'P 1'
#
loop_
_entity.id
_entity.type
_entity.pdbx_description
1 polymer ?
#
loop_
_entity_poly.entity_id
_entity_poly.type
_entity_poly.pdbx_seq_one_letter_code
_entity_poly.pdbx_strand_id
1 'polypeptide(L)'
;YDFLVVNHGYILGDLLREKEGRRSQLPEYDVLIFDEAHKLRDTARQTYGITLSEKKLLNLAGHLEEGSESARRRKKRLMEKMLALFDAEEEGEINEAIRDLSRELAGWQRQNVPAPGDAKKEQMIRNLCEKLLPKLLMMRKDDQILWKERAGNGDRQICSLSEKLNGTLCQDLASLEEVESFIREKKDEK
;
A
#
# COMPACT_ATOMS: atom_id res chain seq x y z
N TYR A 1 22.07 -21.01 -14.71
CA TYR A 1 22.14 -21.26 -13.26
C TYR A 1 21.28 -22.46 -12.97
N ASP A 2 21.78 -23.42 -12.20
CA ASP A 2 21.01 -24.61 -11.83
C ASP A 2 20.03 -24.31 -10.68
N PHE A 3 20.37 -23.33 -9.83
CA PHE A 3 19.53 -22.85 -8.73
C PHE A 3 19.63 -21.34 -8.57
N LEU A 4 18.51 -20.70 -8.27
CA LEU A 4 18.43 -19.30 -7.89
C LEU A 4 17.60 -19.17 -6.62
N VAL A 5 18.14 -18.55 -5.57
CA VAL A 5 17.43 -18.29 -4.31
C VAL A 5 17.09 -16.83 -4.23
N VAL A 6 15.81 -16.53 -4.08
CA VAL A 6 15.27 -15.17 -3.93
C VAL A 6 14.28 -15.13 -2.76
N ASN A 7 14.04 -13.95 -2.20
CA ASN A 7 12.98 -13.81 -1.20
C ASN A 7 11.59 -13.73 -1.84
N HIS A 8 10.55 -14.00 -1.06
CA HIS A 8 9.16 -13.99 -1.52
C HIS A 8 8.75 -12.64 -2.14
N GLY A 9 9.16 -11.53 -1.53
CA GLY A 9 8.83 -10.20 -2.05
C GLY A 9 9.44 -9.94 -3.43
N TYR A 10 10.62 -10.48 -3.69
CA TYR A 10 11.28 -10.32 -4.98
C TYR A 10 10.54 -11.08 -6.09
N ILE A 11 10.22 -12.36 -5.88
CA ILE A 11 9.47 -13.16 -6.87
C ILE A 11 8.06 -12.59 -7.10
N LEU A 12 7.34 -12.21 -6.04
CA LEU A 12 6.02 -11.62 -6.17
C LEU A 12 6.05 -10.27 -6.89
N GLY A 13 7.06 -9.44 -6.61
CA GLY A 13 7.29 -8.18 -7.32
C GLY A 13 7.60 -8.39 -8.81
N ASP A 14 8.34 -9.44 -9.15
CA ASP A 14 8.67 -9.78 -10.52
C ASP A 14 7.44 -10.28 -11.30
N LEU A 15 6.64 -11.15 -10.71
CA LEU A 15 5.36 -11.60 -11.26
C LEU A 15 4.38 -10.42 -11.48
N LEU A 16 4.38 -9.42 -10.59
CA LEU A 16 3.58 -8.21 -10.79
C LEU A 16 4.07 -7.42 -12.01
N ARG A 17 5.37 -7.31 -12.20
CA ARG A 17 5.97 -6.63 -13.38
C ARG A 17 5.58 -7.31 -14.68
N GLU A 18 5.63 -8.64 -14.74
CA GLU A 18 5.19 -9.41 -15.91
C GLU A 18 3.71 -9.19 -16.20
N LYS A 19 2.86 -9.22 -15.16
CA LYS A 19 1.43 -8.92 -15.28
C LYS A 19 1.15 -7.52 -15.82
N GLU A 20 2.02 -6.55 -15.52
CA GLU A 20 1.97 -5.18 -16.06
C GLU A 20 2.59 -5.05 -17.45
N GLY A 21 3.00 -6.16 -18.09
CA GLY A 21 3.65 -6.18 -19.40
C GLY A 21 5.11 -5.70 -19.39
N ARG A 22 5.75 -5.67 -18.22
CA ARG A 22 7.17 -5.35 -18.09
C ARG A 22 8.00 -6.63 -18.16
N ARG A 23 9.24 -6.50 -18.60
CA ARG A 23 10.17 -7.63 -18.64
C ARG A 23 10.48 -8.12 -17.23
N SER A 24 10.44 -9.46 -17.06
CA SER A 24 10.96 -10.14 -15.87
C SER A 24 12.42 -9.79 -15.62
N GLN A 25 12.78 -9.71 -14.35
CA GLN A 25 14.17 -9.57 -13.89
C GLN A 25 14.79 -10.94 -13.54
N LEU A 26 13.93 -11.95 -13.35
CA LEU A 26 14.36 -13.31 -13.12
C LEU A 26 14.63 -14.00 -14.46
N PRO A 27 15.59 -14.95 -14.51
CA PRO A 27 15.74 -15.85 -15.64
C PRO A 27 14.48 -16.76 -15.73
N GLU A 28 14.25 -17.35 -16.91
CA GLU A 28 13.26 -18.40 -17.07
C GLU A 28 13.57 -19.57 -16.12
N TYR A 29 12.54 -20.14 -15.51
CA TYR A 29 12.64 -21.26 -14.57
C TYR A 29 11.53 -22.29 -14.84
N ASP A 30 11.86 -23.56 -14.69
CA ASP A 30 10.94 -24.66 -14.88
C ASP A 30 10.18 -25.03 -13.60
N VAL A 31 10.81 -24.77 -12.44
CA VAL A 31 10.28 -25.12 -11.10
C VAL A 31 10.49 -23.97 -10.14
N LEU A 32 9.43 -23.63 -9.41
CA LEU A 32 9.44 -22.66 -8.33
C LEU A 32 9.09 -23.34 -6.99
N ILE A 33 9.99 -23.24 -6.02
CA ILE A 33 9.80 -23.81 -4.69
C ILE A 33 9.72 -22.67 -3.67
N PHE A 34 8.65 -22.64 -2.90
CA PHE A 34 8.49 -21.70 -1.78
C PHE A 34 8.87 -22.38 -0.46
N ASP A 35 9.91 -21.87 0.18
CA ASP A 35 10.19 -22.17 1.58
C ASP A 35 9.35 -21.25 2.47
N GLU A 36 8.96 -21.70 3.68
CA GLU A 36 8.12 -20.91 4.59
C GLU A 36 6.83 -20.39 3.93
N ALA A 37 6.13 -21.23 3.16
CA ALA A 37 4.97 -20.82 2.35
C ALA A 37 3.87 -20.11 3.15
N HIS A 38 3.78 -20.35 4.47
CA HIS A 38 2.85 -19.66 5.36
C HIS A 38 3.05 -18.14 5.40
N LYS A 39 4.26 -17.63 5.07
CA LYS A 39 4.56 -16.19 4.98
C LYS A 39 4.17 -15.57 3.64
N LEU A 40 3.87 -16.41 2.64
CA LEU A 40 3.61 -15.93 1.27
C LEU A 40 2.42 -14.98 1.20
N ARG A 41 1.35 -15.29 1.92
CA ARG A 41 0.13 -14.47 1.99
C ARG A 41 0.41 -13.06 2.48
N ASP A 42 1.13 -12.93 3.59
CA ASP A 42 1.41 -11.62 4.17
C ASP A 42 2.39 -10.83 3.30
N THR A 43 3.37 -11.52 2.71
CA THR A 43 4.29 -10.91 1.75
C THR A 43 3.54 -10.44 0.49
N ALA A 44 2.58 -11.23 -0.02
CA ALA A 44 1.76 -10.84 -1.17
C ALA A 44 0.88 -9.62 -0.85
N ARG A 45 0.28 -9.56 0.33
CA ARG A 45 -0.47 -8.38 0.79
C ARG A 45 0.41 -7.14 0.84
N GLN A 46 1.64 -7.26 1.33
CA GLN A 46 2.60 -6.16 1.38
C GLN A 46 3.07 -5.73 -0.02
N THR A 47 3.23 -6.68 -0.93
CA THR A 47 3.74 -6.42 -2.29
C THR A 47 2.67 -5.83 -3.20
N TYR A 48 1.46 -6.34 -3.15
CA TYR A 48 0.35 -5.95 -4.03
C TYR A 48 -0.62 -4.95 -3.41
N GLY A 49 -0.63 -4.86 -2.08
CA GLY A 49 -1.50 -3.95 -1.35
C GLY A 49 -0.98 -2.51 -1.33
N ILE A 50 -1.89 -1.61 -0.99
CA ILE A 50 -1.56 -0.22 -0.71
C ILE A 50 -1.57 -0.03 0.80
N THR A 51 -0.49 0.52 1.34
CA THR A 51 -0.39 0.84 2.76
C THR A 51 -0.16 2.34 2.94
N LEU A 52 -1.02 2.95 3.74
CA LEU A 52 -0.90 4.32 4.23
C LEU A 52 -0.46 4.28 5.70
N SER A 53 0.69 4.85 6.01
CA SER A 53 1.24 4.95 7.35
C SER A 53 0.96 6.35 7.90
N GLU A 54 0.41 6.43 9.11
CA GLU A 54 0.12 7.68 9.80
C GLU A 54 1.38 8.52 9.96
N LYS A 55 2.45 7.92 10.51
CA LYS A 55 3.73 8.62 10.72
C LYS A 55 4.31 9.17 9.43
N LYS A 56 4.25 8.41 8.33
CA LYS A 56 4.74 8.87 7.02
C LYS A 56 3.92 10.03 6.49
N LEU A 57 2.58 9.98 6.64
CA LEU A 57 1.70 11.05 6.17
C LEU A 57 1.88 12.33 6.99
N LEU A 58 1.91 12.23 8.31
CA LEU A 58 2.13 13.38 9.17
C LEU A 58 3.51 14.00 8.98
N ASN A 59 4.55 13.19 8.78
CA ASN A 59 5.89 13.69 8.44
C ASN A 59 5.89 14.45 7.10
N LEU A 60 5.23 13.93 6.06
CA LEU A 60 5.12 14.62 4.78
C LEU A 60 4.41 15.97 4.93
N ALA A 61 3.29 16.01 5.69
CA ALA A 61 2.58 17.26 5.97
C ALA A 61 3.40 18.21 6.86
N GLY A 62 4.14 17.67 7.82
CA GLY A 62 5.01 18.42 8.74
C GLY A 62 6.06 19.26 8.02
N HIS A 63 6.60 18.76 6.92
CA HIS A 63 7.60 19.47 6.11
C HIS A 63 7.04 20.59 5.23
N LEU A 64 5.71 20.76 5.14
CA LEU A 64 5.12 21.89 4.41
C LEU A 64 5.44 23.20 5.12
N GLU A 65 6.04 24.14 4.42
CA GLU A 65 6.41 25.44 4.99
C GLU A 65 5.20 26.32 5.32
N GLU A 66 5.31 27.05 6.41
CA GLU A 66 4.28 27.95 6.95
C GLU A 66 4.67 29.40 6.65
N GLY A 67 4.50 29.83 5.40
CA GLY A 67 4.89 31.20 5.02
C GLY A 67 3.88 32.27 5.40
N SER A 68 2.59 31.95 5.51
CA SER A 68 1.51 32.89 5.83
C SER A 68 0.47 32.25 6.75
N GLU A 69 -0.34 33.07 7.41
CA GLU A 69 -1.43 32.59 8.26
C GLU A 69 -2.41 31.70 7.48
N SER A 70 -2.69 32.03 6.22
CA SER A 70 -3.54 31.18 5.35
C SER A 70 -2.89 29.85 5.04
N ALA A 71 -1.57 29.78 4.83
CA ALA A 71 -0.84 28.55 4.61
C ALA A 71 -0.85 27.66 5.88
N ARG A 72 -0.68 28.27 7.06
CA ARG A 72 -0.75 27.60 8.35
C ARG A 72 -2.13 26.96 8.58
N ARG A 73 -3.20 27.69 8.32
CA ARG A 73 -4.58 27.17 8.43
C ARG A 73 -4.84 26.00 7.47
N ARG A 74 -4.33 26.10 6.24
CA ARG A 74 -4.46 25.01 5.25
C ARG A 74 -3.69 23.77 5.67
N LYS A 75 -2.44 23.91 6.14
CA LYS A 75 -1.63 22.80 6.66
C LYS A 75 -2.35 22.11 7.83
N LYS A 76 -2.86 22.90 8.78
CA LYS A 76 -3.62 22.35 9.92
C LYS A 76 -4.82 21.53 9.45
N ARG A 77 -5.61 22.05 8.50
CA ARG A 77 -6.75 21.33 7.92
C ARG A 77 -6.33 20.02 7.24
N LEU A 78 -5.23 20.03 6.49
CA LEU A 78 -4.70 18.83 5.85
C LEU A 78 -4.31 17.77 6.90
N MET A 79 -3.62 18.17 7.96
CA MET A 79 -3.24 17.28 9.05
C MET A 79 -4.48 16.73 9.79
N GLU A 80 -5.48 17.54 10.05
CA GLU A 80 -6.76 17.11 10.64
C GLU A 80 -7.46 16.06 9.77
N LYS A 81 -7.47 16.25 8.43
CA LYS A 81 -8.02 15.25 7.49
C LYS A 81 -7.19 13.96 7.47
N MET A 82 -5.87 14.05 7.59
CA MET A 82 -5.01 12.86 7.70
C MET A 82 -5.28 12.09 8.99
N LEU A 83 -5.42 12.78 10.11
CA LEU A 83 -5.74 12.15 11.40
C LEU A 83 -7.12 11.49 11.39
N ALA A 84 -8.15 12.19 10.87
CA ALA A 84 -9.50 11.65 10.75
C ALA A 84 -9.55 10.32 9.99
N LEU A 85 -8.67 10.15 8.99
CA LEU A 85 -8.54 8.88 8.27
C LEU A 85 -8.12 7.71 9.19
N PHE A 86 -7.22 7.94 10.14
CA PHE A 86 -6.77 6.90 11.07
C PHE A 86 -7.69 6.74 12.29
N ASP A 87 -8.49 7.74 12.62
CA ASP A 87 -9.47 7.69 13.71
C ASP A 87 -10.79 7.04 13.30
N ALA A 88 -11.14 7.06 12.00
CA ALA A 88 -12.34 6.40 11.46
C ALA A 88 -12.37 4.91 11.85
N GLU A 89 -13.47 4.38 12.36
CA GLU A 89 -13.57 2.99 12.83
C GLU A 89 -14.25 2.08 11.81
N GLU A 90 -15.27 2.56 11.15
CA GLU A 90 -16.02 1.80 10.16
C GLU A 90 -15.50 2.01 8.74
N GLU A 91 -15.68 1.02 7.89
CA GLU A 91 -15.26 1.08 6.48
C GLU A 91 -15.88 2.28 5.74
N GLY A 92 -17.15 2.59 6.03
CA GLY A 92 -17.84 3.75 5.47
C GLY A 92 -17.18 5.07 5.83
N GLU A 93 -16.75 5.22 7.10
CA GLU A 93 -16.04 6.39 7.58
C GLU A 93 -14.63 6.49 6.96
N ILE A 94 -13.93 5.37 6.82
CA ILE A 94 -12.62 5.31 6.14
C ILE A 94 -12.78 5.79 4.70
N ASN A 95 -13.78 5.31 3.98
CA ASN A 95 -14.05 5.71 2.60
C ASN A 95 -14.38 7.21 2.48
N GLU A 96 -15.15 7.76 3.41
CA GLU A 96 -15.46 9.19 3.47
C GLU A 96 -14.20 10.01 3.75
N ALA A 97 -13.40 9.60 4.74
CA ALA A 97 -12.14 10.26 5.09
C ALA A 97 -11.13 10.24 3.93
N ILE A 98 -11.01 9.11 3.19
CA ILE A 98 -10.18 9.01 1.98
C ILE A 98 -10.68 10.00 0.91
N ARG A 99 -12.00 10.10 0.71
CA ARG A 99 -12.61 11.03 -0.24
C ARG A 99 -12.30 12.47 0.12
N ASP A 100 -12.45 12.82 1.38
CA ASP A 100 -12.21 14.15 1.90
C ASP A 100 -10.74 14.55 1.79
N LEU A 101 -9.82 13.66 2.17
CA LEU A 101 -8.39 13.87 2.05
C LEU A 101 -7.97 14.00 0.58
N SER A 102 -8.52 13.18 -0.31
CA SER A 102 -8.27 13.27 -1.75
C SER A 102 -8.70 14.63 -2.33
N ARG A 103 -9.85 15.14 -1.89
CA ARG A 103 -10.39 16.44 -2.30
C ARG A 103 -9.51 17.60 -1.80
N GLU A 104 -9.05 17.53 -0.56
CA GLU A 104 -8.14 18.52 0.02
C GLU A 104 -6.79 18.54 -0.74
N LEU A 105 -6.20 17.38 -1.02
CA LEU A 105 -4.94 17.28 -1.78
C LEU A 105 -5.07 17.79 -3.22
N ALA A 106 -6.18 17.48 -3.89
CA ALA A 106 -6.47 18.02 -5.22
C ALA A 106 -6.63 19.55 -5.20
N GLY A 107 -7.16 20.09 -4.11
CA GLY A 107 -7.20 21.54 -3.85
C GLY A 107 -5.79 22.14 -3.70
N TRP A 108 -4.92 21.47 -2.96
CA TRP A 108 -3.52 21.88 -2.80
C TRP A 108 -2.76 21.89 -4.13
N GLN A 109 -2.94 20.89 -4.97
CA GLN A 109 -2.30 20.79 -6.28
C GLN A 109 -2.71 21.95 -7.20
N ARG A 110 -3.98 22.35 -7.16
CA ARG A 110 -4.50 23.46 -8.01
C ARG A 110 -4.12 24.85 -7.51
N GLN A 111 -4.07 25.06 -6.20
CA GLN A 111 -3.89 26.40 -5.60
C GLN A 111 -2.44 26.77 -5.33
N ASN A 112 -1.54 25.79 -5.28
CA ASN A 112 -0.12 26.04 -5.03
C ASN A 112 0.69 25.93 -6.33
N VAL A 113 0.30 26.73 -7.32
CA VAL A 113 1.24 27.11 -8.41
C VAL A 113 2.28 28.01 -7.75
N PRO A 114 3.54 27.56 -7.57
CA PRO A 114 4.52 28.34 -6.82
C PRO A 114 4.83 29.64 -7.52
N ALA A 115 5.09 30.67 -6.73
CA ALA A 115 5.73 31.86 -7.27
C ALA A 115 7.10 31.46 -7.89
N PRO A 116 7.49 32.03 -9.01
CA PRO A 116 8.80 31.76 -9.60
C PRO A 116 9.90 32.00 -8.56
N GLY A 117 10.64 30.98 -8.17
CA GLY A 117 11.77 31.06 -7.24
C GLY A 117 11.75 30.12 -6.04
N ASP A 118 10.63 29.45 -5.72
CA ASP A 118 10.52 28.54 -4.56
C ASP A 118 10.48 27.06 -4.98
N ALA A 119 11.51 26.63 -5.70
CA ALA A 119 11.61 25.28 -6.27
C ALA A 119 11.52 24.15 -5.21
N LYS A 120 11.99 24.40 -3.99
CA LYS A 120 11.98 23.42 -2.90
C LYS A 120 10.56 23.16 -2.40
N LYS A 121 9.79 24.21 -2.22
CA LYS A 121 8.38 24.11 -1.78
C LYS A 121 7.50 23.49 -2.84
N GLU A 122 7.69 23.85 -4.10
CA GLU A 122 7.04 23.22 -5.24
C GLU A 122 7.28 21.71 -5.24
N GLN A 123 8.54 21.31 -5.10
CA GLN A 123 8.92 19.90 -5.09
C GLN A 123 8.27 19.12 -3.93
N MET A 124 8.14 19.74 -2.75
CA MET A 124 7.52 19.09 -1.59
C MET A 124 6.02 18.86 -1.80
N ILE A 125 5.30 19.88 -2.29
CA ILE A 125 3.86 19.77 -2.59
C ILE A 125 3.63 18.75 -3.71
N ARG A 126 4.46 18.81 -4.76
CA ARG A 126 4.42 17.84 -5.85
C ARG A 126 4.62 16.42 -5.34
N ASN A 127 5.64 16.17 -4.52
CA ASN A 127 5.92 14.87 -3.91
C ASN A 127 4.74 14.36 -3.07
N LEU A 128 4.11 15.25 -2.29
CA LEU A 128 2.94 14.88 -1.48
C LEU A 128 1.76 14.47 -2.38
N CYS A 129 1.41 15.30 -3.37
CA CYS A 129 0.29 15.04 -4.25
C CYS A 129 0.55 13.84 -5.19
N GLU A 130 1.70 13.76 -5.82
CA GLU A 130 2.03 12.68 -6.77
C GLU A 130 2.16 11.31 -6.10
N LYS A 131 2.62 11.26 -4.85
CA LYS A 131 2.78 9.98 -4.14
C LYS A 131 1.53 9.53 -3.41
N LEU A 132 0.75 10.47 -2.88
CA LEU A 132 -0.38 10.14 -2.02
C LEU A 132 -1.71 10.07 -2.78
N LEU A 133 -1.98 11.04 -3.67
CA LEU A 133 -3.26 11.11 -4.36
C LEU A 133 -3.59 9.85 -5.19
N PRO A 134 -2.66 9.29 -6.00
CA PRO A 134 -2.93 8.04 -6.71
C PRO A 134 -3.28 6.88 -5.79
N LYS A 135 -2.61 6.76 -4.63
CA LYS A 135 -2.90 5.71 -3.64
C LYS A 135 -4.31 5.85 -3.08
N LEU A 136 -4.70 7.07 -2.68
CA LEU A 136 -6.05 7.34 -2.17
C LEU A 136 -7.11 7.06 -3.23
N LEU A 137 -6.85 7.42 -4.49
CA LEU A 137 -7.79 7.14 -5.60
C LEU A 137 -7.92 5.65 -5.89
N MET A 138 -6.82 4.89 -5.77
CA MET A 138 -6.86 3.43 -5.91
C MET A 138 -7.64 2.78 -4.77
N MET A 139 -7.44 3.21 -3.52
CA MET A 139 -8.16 2.70 -2.35
C MET A 139 -9.67 2.96 -2.39
N ARG A 140 -10.13 3.93 -3.17
CA ARG A 140 -11.55 4.27 -3.35
C ARG A 140 -12.29 3.42 -4.38
N LYS A 141 -11.63 2.54 -5.09
CA LYS A 141 -12.31 1.66 -6.06
C LYS A 141 -13.21 0.67 -5.33
N ASP A 142 -14.35 0.37 -5.91
CA ASP A 142 -15.36 -0.51 -5.34
C ASP A 142 -14.88 -1.96 -5.12
N ASP A 143 -13.79 -2.34 -5.80
CA ASP A 143 -13.15 -3.64 -5.69
C ASP A 143 -12.05 -3.72 -4.62
N GLN A 144 -11.91 -2.71 -3.76
CA GLN A 144 -10.87 -2.66 -2.73
C GLN A 144 -11.42 -3.05 -1.35
N ILE A 145 -10.77 -4.00 -0.72
CA ILE A 145 -10.97 -4.34 0.69
C ILE A 145 -10.05 -3.43 1.52
N LEU A 146 -10.62 -2.76 2.51
CA LEU A 146 -9.90 -1.87 3.42
C LEU A 146 -9.79 -2.51 4.81
N TRP A 147 -8.63 -2.39 5.46
CA TRP A 147 -8.45 -2.79 6.85
C TRP A 147 -7.43 -1.92 7.55
N LYS A 148 -7.52 -1.91 8.88
CA LYS A 148 -6.56 -1.24 9.75
C LYS A 148 -5.59 -2.24 10.35
N GLU A 149 -4.35 -1.84 10.49
CA GLU A 149 -3.36 -2.59 11.23
C GLU A 149 -2.41 -1.68 12.00
N ARG A 150 -1.62 -2.26 12.91
CA ARG A 150 -0.53 -1.58 13.59
C ARG A 150 0.77 -2.25 13.23
N ALA A 151 1.71 -1.48 12.73
CA ALA A 151 3.07 -1.97 12.53
C ALA A 151 3.76 -2.27 13.87
N GLY A 152 4.79 -3.10 13.87
CA GLY A 152 5.53 -3.48 15.07
C GLY A 152 6.13 -2.31 15.87
N ASN A 153 6.29 -1.15 15.24
CA ASN A 153 6.71 0.12 15.87
C ASN A 153 5.54 0.96 16.43
N GLY A 154 4.32 0.40 16.45
CA GLY A 154 3.10 1.05 16.91
C GLY A 154 2.48 2.06 15.95
N ASP A 155 3.00 2.19 14.71
CA ASP A 155 2.46 3.05 13.68
C ASP A 155 1.10 2.55 13.20
N ARG A 156 0.08 3.41 13.17
CA ARG A 156 -1.24 3.08 12.64
C ARG A 156 -1.16 3.06 11.11
N GLN A 157 -1.75 2.02 10.53
CA GLN A 157 -1.74 1.83 9.08
C GLN A 157 -3.15 1.55 8.58
N ILE A 158 -3.46 2.07 7.39
CA ILE A 158 -4.63 1.69 6.62
C ILE A 158 -4.13 1.02 5.37
N CYS A 159 -4.60 -0.20 5.16
CA CYS A 159 -4.20 -1.05 4.07
C CYS A 159 -5.38 -1.29 3.13
N SER A 160 -5.10 -1.51 1.87
CA SER A 160 -6.08 -1.98 0.90
C SER A 160 -5.50 -3.01 -0.05
N LEU A 161 -6.36 -3.88 -0.53
CA LEU A 161 -6.06 -4.89 -1.53
C LEU A 161 -7.28 -5.10 -2.42
N SER A 162 -7.08 -5.36 -3.71
CA SER A 162 -8.19 -5.73 -4.59
C SER A 162 -8.88 -7.01 -4.10
N GLU A 163 -10.20 -6.99 -4.02
CA GLU A 163 -11.03 -8.13 -3.60
C GLU A 163 -10.72 -9.38 -4.42
N LYS A 164 -10.61 -9.23 -5.74
CA LYS A 164 -10.25 -10.34 -6.63
C LYS A 164 -8.90 -10.94 -6.30
N LEU A 165 -7.90 -10.12 -5.99
CA LEU A 165 -6.56 -10.60 -5.66
C LEU A 165 -6.56 -11.27 -4.28
N ASN A 166 -7.28 -10.71 -3.30
CA ASN A 166 -7.42 -11.33 -1.97
C ASN A 166 -8.13 -12.69 -2.06
N GLY A 167 -9.18 -12.81 -2.85
CA GLY A 167 -9.89 -14.06 -3.10
C GLY A 167 -8.98 -15.13 -3.71
N THR A 168 -8.21 -14.78 -4.74
CA THR A 168 -7.23 -15.69 -5.37
C THR A 168 -6.18 -16.16 -4.36
N LEU A 169 -5.58 -15.24 -3.61
CA LEU A 169 -4.59 -15.59 -2.57
C LEU A 169 -5.17 -16.51 -1.48
N CYS A 170 -6.43 -16.34 -1.10
CA CYS A 170 -7.07 -17.22 -0.13
C CYS A 170 -7.34 -18.61 -0.70
N GLN A 171 -7.75 -18.73 -1.97
CA GLN A 171 -7.97 -20.00 -2.64
C GLN A 171 -6.67 -20.79 -2.82
N ASP A 172 -5.62 -20.13 -3.28
CA ASP A 172 -4.31 -20.77 -3.49
C ASP A 172 -3.72 -21.29 -2.17
N LEU A 173 -3.93 -20.57 -1.07
CA LEU A 173 -3.48 -21.01 0.26
C LEU A 173 -4.29 -22.18 0.82
N ALA A 174 -5.60 -22.19 0.65
CA ALA A 174 -6.44 -23.32 1.04
C ALA A 174 -5.98 -24.60 0.30
N SER A 175 -5.68 -24.48 -1.00
CA SER A 175 -5.14 -25.59 -1.78
C SER A 175 -3.77 -26.08 -1.27
N LEU A 176 -2.90 -25.18 -0.82
CA LEU A 176 -1.60 -25.54 -0.22
C LEU A 176 -1.76 -26.22 1.14
N GLU A 177 -2.69 -25.78 1.98
CA GLU A 177 -3.00 -26.42 3.27
C GLU A 177 -3.55 -27.84 3.07
N GLU A 178 -4.39 -28.06 2.06
CA GLU A 178 -4.87 -29.41 1.68
C GLU A 178 -3.73 -30.32 1.25
N VAL A 179 -2.79 -29.83 0.45
CA VAL A 179 -1.60 -30.59 0.03
C VAL A 179 -0.70 -30.89 1.22
N GLU A 180 -0.51 -29.96 2.13
CA GLU A 180 0.30 -30.16 3.35
C GLU A 180 -0.32 -31.22 4.26
N SER A 181 -1.65 -31.19 4.46
CA SER A 181 -2.36 -32.19 5.25
C SER A 181 -2.25 -33.60 4.63
N PHE A 182 -2.39 -33.68 3.31
CA PHE A 182 -2.22 -34.94 2.57
C PHE A 182 -0.80 -35.53 2.71
N ILE A 183 0.22 -34.68 2.67
CA ILE A 183 1.62 -35.10 2.86
C ILE A 183 1.86 -35.60 4.30
N ARG A 184 1.27 -34.94 5.30
CA ARG A 184 1.35 -35.39 6.71
C ARG A 184 0.71 -36.76 6.93
N GLU A 185 -0.53 -36.95 6.46
CA GLU A 185 -1.21 -38.20 6.54
C GLU A 185 -0.41 -39.36 5.93
N LYS A 186 0.21 -39.14 4.77
CA LYS A 186 1.07 -40.12 4.10
C LYS A 186 2.39 -40.40 4.82
N LYS A 187 2.87 -39.51 5.68
CA LYS A 187 4.05 -39.74 6.52
C LYS A 187 3.74 -40.58 7.75
N ASP A 188 2.54 -40.45 8.30
CA ASP A 188 2.10 -41.18 9.50
C ASP A 188 1.64 -42.60 9.18
N GLU A 189 1.42 -42.93 7.89
CA GLU A 189 1.11 -44.30 7.41
C GLU A 189 2.35 -45.20 7.17
N LYS A 190 3.59 -44.68 7.37
CA LYS A 190 4.86 -45.42 7.23
C LYS A 190 5.54 -45.63 8.57
#